data_579525a56fa7092648a06f4a5a9186cd
#
_entry.id   579525a56fa7092648a06f4a5a9186cd
#
_cell.length_a   1.000
_cell.length_b   1.000
_cell.length_c   1.000
_cell.angle_alpha   90.00
_cell.angle_beta   90.00
_cell.angle_gamma   90.00
#
_symmetry.space_group_name_H-M   'P 1'
#
loop_
_entity.id
_entity.type
_entity.pdbx_description
1 polymer ?
#
loop_
_entity_poly.entity_id
_entity_poly.type
_entity_poly.pdbx_seq_one_letter_code
_entity_poly.pdbx_strand_id
1 'polypeptide(L)'
;MKYLILMYGSQQDYDAMAGNAGPGEPAWSAADFAAMGAFMESFGRDLTESGELVDGQGLTAPVHTRRIRLRSGAPVVTDGPYAETEEVLAGYWLVDCASFDRATVIAARLSNCPGPDHVRERAYADVRPVAESRADLEP
;
A
#
# COMPACT_ATOMS: atom_id res chain seq x y z
N MET A 1 13.92 0.65 15.67
CA MET A 1 12.91 -0.41 15.42
C MET A 1 12.27 -0.19 14.06
N LYS A 2 12.07 -1.26 13.34
CA LYS A 2 11.51 -1.21 11.99
C LYS A 2 10.04 -1.56 11.97
N TYR A 3 9.30 -0.84 11.14
CA TYR A 3 7.87 -1.03 10.96
C TYR A 3 7.53 -0.99 9.47
N LEU A 4 6.63 -1.88 9.04
CA LEU A 4 6.00 -1.79 7.73
C LEU A 4 4.68 -1.02 7.85
N ILE A 5 4.52 -0.07 6.98
CA ILE A 5 3.25 0.64 6.76
C ILE A 5 2.68 0.09 5.46
N LEU A 6 1.58 -0.63 5.56
CA LEU A 6 0.98 -1.41 4.48
C LEU A 6 -0.26 -0.69 3.96
N MET A 7 -0.32 -0.49 2.65
CA MET A 7 -1.45 0.14 1.98
C MET A 7 -2.13 -0.87 1.05
N TYR A 8 -3.43 -0.76 0.90
CA TYR A 8 -4.26 -1.73 0.19
C TYR A 8 -5.06 -1.08 -0.93
N GLY A 9 -5.39 -1.88 -1.94
CA GLY A 9 -6.24 -1.48 -3.04
C GLY A 9 -6.78 -2.70 -3.78
N SER A 10 -7.91 -2.54 -4.44
CA SER A 10 -8.52 -3.58 -5.28
C SER A 10 -8.18 -3.35 -6.75
N GLN A 11 -8.43 -4.37 -7.59
CA GLN A 11 -8.34 -4.18 -9.05
C GLN A 11 -9.25 -3.05 -9.51
N GLN A 12 -10.43 -2.95 -8.92
CA GLN A 12 -11.39 -1.88 -9.24
C GLN A 12 -10.81 -0.48 -8.94
N ASP A 13 -10.05 -0.33 -7.84
CA ASP A 13 -9.37 0.93 -7.52
C ASP A 13 -8.33 1.30 -8.58
N TYR A 14 -7.54 0.32 -9.04
CA TYR A 14 -6.55 0.52 -10.10
C TYR A 14 -7.20 0.85 -11.44
N ASP A 15 -8.31 0.19 -11.78
CA ASP A 15 -9.08 0.48 -13.00
C ASP A 15 -9.60 1.92 -12.99
N ALA A 16 -10.11 2.39 -11.86
CA ALA A 16 -10.56 3.77 -11.70
C ALA A 16 -9.42 4.77 -11.90
N MET A 17 -8.22 4.46 -11.37
CA MET A 17 -7.02 5.26 -11.59
C MET A 17 -6.60 5.28 -13.06
N ALA A 18 -6.79 4.18 -13.80
CA ALA A 18 -6.48 4.09 -15.21
C ALA A 18 -7.54 4.72 -16.13
N GLY A 19 -8.59 5.33 -15.59
CA GLY A 19 -9.68 5.93 -16.35
C GLY A 19 -10.83 4.99 -16.67
N ASN A 20 -10.83 3.78 -16.13
CA ASN A 20 -11.85 2.75 -16.34
C ASN A 20 -12.74 2.57 -15.10
N ALA A 21 -13.19 3.69 -14.54
CA ALA A 21 -14.08 3.66 -13.38
C ALA A 21 -15.38 2.92 -13.71
N GLY A 22 -15.82 2.08 -12.76
CA GLY A 22 -17.11 1.39 -12.86
C GLY A 22 -18.29 2.35 -12.72
N PRO A 23 -19.52 1.85 -12.92
CA PRO A 23 -20.74 2.65 -12.77
C PRO A 23 -20.82 3.26 -11.37
N GLY A 24 -21.03 4.59 -11.31
CA GLY A 24 -21.17 5.32 -10.05
C GLY A 24 -19.86 5.67 -9.35
N GLU A 25 -18.71 5.28 -9.89
CA GLU A 25 -17.39 5.67 -9.37
C GLU A 25 -16.78 6.76 -10.26
N PRO A 26 -16.43 7.94 -9.72
CA PRO A 26 -15.73 8.95 -10.49
C PRO A 26 -14.31 8.49 -10.80
N ALA A 27 -13.88 8.69 -12.05
CA ALA A 27 -12.50 8.46 -12.44
C ALA A 27 -11.57 9.48 -11.78
N TRP A 28 -10.31 9.12 -11.63
CA TRP A 28 -9.28 10.04 -11.22
C TRP A 28 -9.02 11.08 -12.32
N SER A 29 -8.93 12.34 -11.93
CA SER A 29 -8.54 13.41 -12.83
C SER A 29 -7.02 13.54 -12.90
N ALA A 30 -6.52 14.29 -13.91
CA ALA A 30 -5.10 14.62 -13.99
C ALA A 30 -4.64 15.42 -12.76
N ALA A 31 -5.51 16.28 -12.21
CA ALA A 31 -5.23 17.02 -10.99
C ALA A 31 -5.10 16.11 -9.75
N ASP A 32 -5.95 15.08 -9.66
CA ASP A 32 -5.86 14.08 -8.58
C ASP A 32 -4.51 13.36 -8.60
N PHE A 33 -4.06 12.92 -9.77
CA PHE A 33 -2.75 12.27 -9.93
C PHE A 33 -1.59 13.18 -9.58
N ALA A 34 -1.64 14.42 -10.05
CA ALA A 34 -0.58 15.40 -9.78
C ALA A 34 -0.48 15.68 -8.27
N ALA A 35 -1.61 15.84 -7.59
CA ALA A 35 -1.66 16.09 -6.16
C ALA A 35 -1.16 14.89 -5.35
N MET A 36 -1.57 13.68 -5.72
CA MET A 36 -1.10 12.44 -5.09
C MET A 36 0.41 12.28 -5.27
N GLY A 37 0.92 12.47 -6.48
CA GLY A 37 2.35 12.37 -6.77
C GLY A 37 3.18 13.37 -5.96
N ALA A 38 2.73 14.62 -5.88
CA ALA A 38 3.39 15.65 -5.07
C ALA A 38 3.39 15.31 -3.58
N PHE A 39 2.28 14.77 -3.07
CA PHE A 39 2.19 14.33 -1.68
C PHE A 39 3.15 13.18 -1.39
N MET A 40 3.18 12.15 -2.23
CA MET A 40 4.05 10.97 -2.05
C MET A 40 5.54 11.36 -2.14
N GLU A 41 5.89 12.25 -3.05
CA GLU A 41 7.25 12.78 -3.16
C GLU A 41 7.67 13.53 -1.89
N SER A 42 6.81 14.42 -1.40
CA SER A 42 7.05 15.17 -0.16
C SER A 42 7.14 14.26 1.06
N PHE A 43 6.26 13.28 1.16
CA PHE A 43 6.25 12.29 2.23
C PHE A 43 7.56 11.48 2.25
N GLY A 44 7.98 10.97 1.10
CA GLY A 44 9.24 10.22 0.97
C GLY A 44 10.46 11.09 1.28
N ARG A 45 10.46 12.35 0.84
CA ARG A 45 11.54 13.30 1.11
C ARG A 45 11.68 13.58 2.60
N ASP A 46 10.57 13.85 3.28
CA ASP A 46 10.58 14.14 4.71
C ASP A 46 11.12 12.95 5.53
N LEU A 47 10.72 11.74 5.17
CA LEU A 47 11.22 10.52 5.82
C LEU A 47 12.71 10.26 5.51
N THR A 48 13.17 10.61 4.32
CA THR A 48 14.58 10.51 3.96
C THR A 48 15.40 11.53 4.76
N GLU A 49 14.94 12.76 4.86
CA GLU A 49 15.60 13.82 5.61
C GLU A 49 15.65 13.53 7.11
N SER A 50 14.61 12.92 7.67
CA SER A 50 14.59 12.51 9.08
C SER A 50 15.45 11.27 9.36
N GLY A 51 15.91 10.58 8.31
CA GLY A 51 16.67 9.34 8.43
C GLY A 51 15.80 8.11 8.74
N GLU A 52 14.48 8.24 8.70
CA GLU A 52 13.56 7.17 9.05
C GLU A 52 13.19 6.27 7.87
N LEU A 53 13.37 6.70 6.63
CA LEU A 53 13.03 5.88 5.46
C LEU A 53 14.09 4.80 5.23
N VAL A 54 13.64 3.52 5.18
CA VAL A 54 14.48 2.38 4.76
C VAL A 54 14.16 2.00 3.32
N ASP A 55 12.87 1.83 2.99
CA ASP A 55 12.41 1.46 1.66
C ASP A 55 10.94 1.85 1.49
N GLY A 56 10.50 1.98 0.25
CA GLY A 56 9.11 2.20 -0.10
C GLY A 56 8.86 1.78 -1.53
N GLN A 57 7.82 0.98 -1.77
CA GLN A 57 7.46 0.46 -3.08
C GLN A 57 5.96 0.51 -3.31
N GLY A 58 5.56 0.96 -4.50
CA GLY A 58 4.22 0.74 -5.02
C GLY A 58 4.19 -0.56 -5.81
N LEU A 59 3.07 -1.25 -5.78
CA LEU A 59 2.86 -2.49 -6.53
C LEU A 59 1.96 -2.24 -7.74
N THR A 60 2.12 -3.05 -8.77
CA THR A 60 1.25 -3.04 -9.95
C THR A 60 -0.14 -3.57 -9.60
N ALA A 61 -1.10 -3.39 -10.51
CA ALA A 61 -2.47 -3.83 -10.31
C ALA A 61 -2.57 -5.33 -9.97
N PRO A 62 -3.54 -5.73 -9.13
CA PRO A 62 -3.69 -7.11 -8.68
C PRO A 62 -3.81 -8.15 -9.80
N VAL A 63 -4.33 -7.76 -10.97
CA VAL A 63 -4.44 -8.64 -12.14
C VAL A 63 -3.09 -9.18 -12.62
N HIS A 64 -1.99 -8.51 -12.32
CA HIS A 64 -0.64 -8.94 -12.67
C HIS A 64 -0.02 -9.89 -11.63
N THR A 65 -0.76 -10.27 -10.62
CA THR A 65 -0.29 -11.18 -9.58
C THR A 65 -0.25 -12.62 -10.09
N ARG A 66 0.79 -13.35 -9.70
CA ARG A 66 0.85 -14.81 -9.83
C ARG A 66 0.88 -15.43 -8.44
N ARG A 67 0.03 -16.41 -8.24
CA ARG A 67 0.02 -17.21 -7.03
C ARG A 67 0.64 -18.56 -7.29
N ILE A 68 1.58 -18.95 -6.46
CA ILE A 68 2.25 -20.26 -6.55
C ILE A 68 1.87 -21.06 -5.31
N ARG A 69 1.39 -22.29 -5.52
CA ARG A 69 1.09 -23.24 -4.46
C ARG A 69 1.73 -24.57 -4.78
N LEU A 70 2.07 -25.34 -3.74
CA LEU A 70 2.47 -26.75 -3.91
C LEU A 70 1.22 -27.63 -3.85
N ARG A 71 1.06 -28.50 -4.86
CA ARG A 71 0.05 -29.55 -4.87
C ARG A 71 0.73 -30.85 -5.22
N SER A 72 0.63 -31.85 -4.32
CA SER A 72 1.32 -33.15 -4.47
C SER A 72 2.81 -33.01 -4.79
N GLY A 73 3.47 -32.04 -4.15
CA GLY A 73 4.89 -31.78 -4.31
C GLY A 73 5.29 -31.00 -5.57
N ALA A 74 4.33 -30.58 -6.39
CA ALA A 74 4.59 -29.80 -7.61
C ALA A 74 4.02 -28.37 -7.48
N PRO A 75 4.72 -27.34 -8.01
CA PRO A 75 4.20 -25.99 -8.02
C PRO A 75 3.03 -25.83 -9.01
N VAL A 76 1.97 -25.18 -8.56
CA VAL A 76 0.85 -24.77 -9.39
C VAL A 76 0.81 -23.24 -9.42
N VAL A 77 0.79 -22.66 -10.61
CA VAL A 77 0.78 -21.21 -10.83
C VAL A 77 -0.60 -20.78 -11.26
N THR A 78 -1.16 -19.79 -10.57
CA THR A 78 -2.44 -19.15 -10.92
C THR A 78 -2.20 -17.68 -11.21
N ASP A 79 -2.60 -17.20 -12.39
CA ASP A 79 -2.56 -15.79 -12.76
C ASP A 79 -3.83 -15.08 -12.27
N GLY A 80 -3.67 -13.83 -11.78
CA GLY A 80 -4.78 -12.99 -11.37
C GLY A 80 -5.72 -13.62 -10.35
N PRO A 81 -5.24 -14.12 -9.19
CA PRO A 81 -6.03 -14.98 -8.29
C PRO A 81 -7.10 -14.23 -7.48
N TYR A 82 -7.18 -12.91 -7.61
CA TYR A 82 -8.04 -12.07 -6.78
C TYR A 82 -9.34 -11.69 -7.47
N ALA A 83 -10.42 -11.61 -6.71
CA ALA A 83 -11.65 -10.97 -7.16
C ALA A 83 -11.42 -9.48 -7.40
N GLU A 84 -12.19 -8.88 -8.31
CA GLU A 84 -12.05 -7.47 -8.71
C GLU A 84 -12.20 -6.50 -7.54
N THR A 85 -13.01 -6.83 -6.56
CA THR A 85 -13.29 -6.01 -5.37
C THR A 85 -12.45 -6.37 -4.16
N GLU A 86 -11.61 -7.40 -4.25
CA GLU A 86 -10.76 -7.83 -3.13
C GLU A 86 -9.63 -6.82 -2.92
N GLU A 87 -9.54 -6.31 -1.70
CA GLU A 87 -8.44 -5.43 -1.30
C GLU A 87 -7.20 -6.25 -0.99
N VAL A 88 -6.12 -5.94 -1.67
CA VAL A 88 -4.83 -6.61 -1.50
C VAL A 88 -3.73 -5.56 -1.34
N LEU A 89 -2.55 -5.99 -0.96
CA LEU A 89 -1.42 -5.09 -0.78
C LEU A 89 -1.16 -4.30 -2.07
N ALA A 90 -1.17 -2.98 -1.96
CA ALA A 90 -0.92 -2.06 -3.08
C ALA A 90 0.44 -1.36 -2.99
N GLY A 91 1.01 -1.33 -1.81
CA GLY A 91 2.31 -0.71 -1.58
C GLY A 91 2.69 -0.72 -0.11
N TYR A 92 3.93 -0.37 0.17
CA TYR A 92 4.41 -0.28 1.54
C TYR A 92 5.49 0.78 1.69
N TRP A 93 5.63 1.23 2.94
CA TRP A 93 6.77 2.00 3.41
C TRP A 93 7.41 1.23 4.55
N LEU A 94 8.72 1.03 4.47
CA LEU A 94 9.51 0.47 5.56
C LEU A 94 10.25 1.61 6.25
N VAL A 95 9.97 1.80 7.52
CA VAL A 95 10.58 2.87 8.33
C VAL A 95 11.35 2.29 9.51
N ASP A 96 12.43 2.95 9.86
CA ASP A 96 13.18 2.69 11.09
C ASP A 96 13.06 3.93 11.97
N CYS A 97 12.32 3.82 13.05
CA CYS A 97 11.97 4.96 13.90
C CYS A 97 11.98 4.59 15.38
N ALA A 98 11.82 5.61 16.22
CA ALA A 98 12.03 5.49 17.67
C ALA A 98 11.04 4.58 18.38
N SER A 99 9.79 4.49 17.89
CA SER A 99 8.73 3.78 18.60
C SER A 99 7.57 3.40 17.68
N PHE A 100 6.70 2.51 18.16
CA PHE A 100 5.44 2.20 17.49
C PHE A 100 4.53 3.45 17.36
N ASP A 101 4.51 4.28 18.39
CA ASP A 101 3.75 5.54 18.37
C ASP A 101 4.25 6.46 17.24
N ARG A 102 5.57 6.54 17.07
CA ARG A 102 6.16 7.32 15.96
C ARG A 102 5.76 6.75 14.60
N ALA A 103 5.84 5.44 14.42
CA ALA A 103 5.39 4.78 13.19
C ALA A 103 3.90 5.05 12.91
N THR A 104 3.07 5.08 13.95
CA THR A 104 1.65 5.39 13.86
C THR A 104 1.41 6.83 13.38
N VAL A 105 2.18 7.78 13.90
CA VAL A 105 2.12 9.19 13.47
C VAL A 105 2.52 9.31 11.98
N ILE A 106 3.57 8.62 11.58
CA ILE A 106 4.00 8.59 10.17
C ILE A 106 2.89 8.02 9.28
N ALA A 107 2.30 6.88 9.66
CA ALA A 107 1.22 6.24 8.91
C ALA A 107 -0.04 7.12 8.84
N ALA A 108 -0.39 7.79 9.92
CA ALA A 108 -1.54 8.68 9.97
C ALA A 108 -1.43 9.83 8.97
N ARG A 109 -0.24 10.28 8.64
CA ARG A 109 0.02 11.28 7.61
C ARG A 109 -0.47 10.86 6.23
N LEU A 110 -0.45 9.57 5.93
CA LEU A 110 -0.96 9.04 4.66
C LEU A 110 -2.46 9.28 4.48
N SER A 111 -3.21 9.46 5.56
CA SER A 111 -4.64 9.81 5.48
C SER A 111 -4.89 11.18 4.82
N ASN A 112 -3.87 12.03 4.75
CA ASN A 112 -3.92 13.32 4.08
C ASN A 112 -3.56 13.25 2.60
N CYS A 113 -3.25 12.05 2.08
CA CYS A 113 -2.95 11.86 0.66
C CYS A 113 -4.15 12.29 -0.19
N PRO A 114 -3.97 13.23 -1.14
CA PRO A 114 -5.05 13.68 -1.99
C PRO A 114 -5.57 12.58 -2.90
N GLY A 115 -6.85 12.65 -3.22
CA GLY A 115 -7.55 11.76 -4.13
C GLY A 115 -9.03 12.03 -4.12
N PRO A 116 -9.83 11.34 -4.95
CA PRO A 116 -11.28 11.43 -4.89
C PRO A 116 -11.81 11.12 -3.49
N ASP A 117 -12.86 11.82 -3.05
CA ASP A 117 -13.40 11.68 -1.68
C ASP A 117 -13.75 10.24 -1.32
N HIS A 118 -14.38 9.50 -2.24
CA HIS A 118 -14.76 8.11 -2.00
C HIS A 118 -13.56 7.17 -1.81
N VAL A 119 -12.42 7.50 -2.40
CA VAL A 119 -11.15 6.75 -2.20
C VAL A 119 -10.59 7.08 -0.83
N ARG A 120 -10.56 8.36 -0.46
CA ARG A 120 -10.04 8.80 0.83
C ARG A 120 -10.83 8.23 2.00
N GLU A 121 -12.14 8.15 1.88
CA GLU A 121 -13.03 7.62 2.93
C GLU A 121 -12.81 6.13 3.20
N ARG A 122 -12.38 5.37 2.19
CA ARG A 122 -12.13 3.92 2.30
C ARG A 122 -10.68 3.59 2.63
N ALA A 123 -9.77 4.53 2.43
CA ALA A 123 -8.34 4.29 2.59
C ALA A 123 -7.97 4.04 4.06
N TYR A 124 -7.12 3.06 4.27
CA TYR A 124 -6.52 2.77 5.56
C TYR A 124 -5.10 2.25 5.36
N ALA A 125 -4.31 2.30 6.42
CA ALA A 125 -2.99 1.71 6.45
C ALA A 125 -2.84 0.87 7.71
N ASP A 126 -2.19 -0.27 7.57
CA ASP A 126 -1.79 -1.09 8.71
C ASP A 126 -0.33 -0.86 9.04
N VAL A 127 -0.01 -0.81 10.31
CA VAL A 127 1.37 -0.68 10.80
C VAL A 127 1.75 -1.96 11.51
N ARG A 128 2.76 -2.65 11.00
CA ARG A 128 3.23 -3.91 11.59
C ARG A 128 4.71 -3.81 11.97
N PRO A 129 5.06 -4.14 13.21
CA PRO A 129 6.47 -4.29 13.60
C PRO A 129 7.15 -5.36 12.76
N VAL A 130 8.37 -5.08 12.34
CA VAL A 130 9.22 -6.08 11.67
C VAL A 130 9.91 -6.91 12.73
N ALA A 131 9.84 -8.25 12.60
CA ALA A 131 10.56 -9.15 13.50
C ALA A 131 12.07 -9.02 13.27
N GLU A 132 12.82 -8.75 14.32
CA GLU A 132 14.28 -8.65 14.29
C GLU A 132 14.96 -9.88 14.88
N SER A 133 14.18 -10.71 15.60
CA SER A 133 14.65 -11.93 16.22
C SER A 133 13.59 -13.04 16.13
N ARG A 134 14.01 -14.27 16.43
CA ARG A 134 13.08 -15.40 16.49
C ARG A 134 12.02 -15.20 17.59
N ALA A 135 12.39 -14.57 18.68
CA ALA A 135 11.45 -14.30 19.78
C ALA A 135 10.28 -13.39 19.35
N ASP A 136 10.52 -12.50 18.39
CA ASP A 136 9.49 -11.60 17.88
C ASP A 136 8.42 -12.32 17.04
N LEU A 137 8.66 -13.57 16.65
CA LEU A 137 7.72 -14.40 15.89
C LEU A 137 6.80 -15.22 16.80
N GLU A 138 7.10 -15.25 18.08
CA GLU A 138 6.25 -15.94 19.06
C GLU A 138 5.02 -15.09 19.38
N PRO A 139 3.81 -15.71 19.51
CA PRO A 139 2.57 -14.99 19.77
C PRO A 139 2.53 -14.38 21.19
#